data_031eed5227d5e39691c3694d98960edf
#
_entry.id   031eed5227d5e39691c3694d98960edf
#
_cell.length_a   1.000
_cell.length_b   1.000
_cell.length_c   1.000
_cell.angle_alpha   90.00
_cell.angle_beta   90.00
_cell.angle_gamma   90.00
#
_symmetry.space_group_name_H-M   'P 1'
#
loop_
_entity.id
_entity.type
_entity.pdbx_description
1 polymer ?
#
loop_
_entity_poly.entity_id
_entity_poly.type
_entity_poly.pdbx_seq_one_letter_code
_entity_poly.pdbx_strand_id
1 'polypeptide(L)'
;MSFETYVEAAQQFFDELVDRADDDELFAGGYLRGHFDLAVGYAQVEELDLQPQELNSKIEESLVKAYRNGELTDEDKEHVVSIWEQVKALAA
;
A
#
# COMPACT_ATOMS: atom_id res chain seq x y z
N MET A 1 -11.57 6.68 11.00
CA MET A 1 -10.64 7.51 10.19
C MET A 1 -11.25 7.69 8.81
N SER A 2 -11.23 8.90 8.28
CA SER A 2 -11.75 9.16 6.93
C SER A 2 -10.78 8.65 5.86
N PHE A 3 -11.29 8.50 4.65
CA PHE A 3 -10.47 8.13 3.49
C PHE A 3 -9.29 9.10 3.31
N GLU A 4 -9.56 10.40 3.32
CA GLU A 4 -8.52 11.41 3.12
C GLU A 4 -7.46 11.39 4.21
N THR A 5 -7.88 11.27 5.46
CA THR A 5 -6.95 11.20 6.60
C THR A 5 -6.08 9.96 6.53
N TYR A 6 -6.67 8.83 6.16
CA TYR A 6 -5.91 7.58 6.00
C TYR A 6 -4.89 7.70 4.87
N VAL A 7 -5.31 8.24 3.71
CA VAL A 7 -4.41 8.41 2.57
C VAL A 7 -3.24 9.33 2.94
N GLU A 8 -3.51 10.44 3.62
CA GLU A 8 -2.46 11.36 4.06
C GLU A 8 -1.47 10.68 5.01
N ALA A 9 -1.99 9.93 5.99
CA ALA A 9 -1.15 9.19 6.93
C ALA A 9 -0.28 8.16 6.22
N ALA A 10 -0.84 7.45 5.26
CA ALA A 10 -0.10 6.46 4.48
C ALA A 10 0.99 7.11 3.63
N GLN A 11 0.70 8.23 2.97
CA GLN A 11 1.71 8.93 2.18
C GLN A 11 2.85 9.42 3.05
N GLN A 12 2.55 9.96 4.22
CA GLN A 12 3.59 10.36 5.17
C GLN A 12 4.43 9.16 5.62
N PHE A 13 3.79 8.04 5.88
CA PHE A 13 4.50 6.80 6.24
C PHE A 13 5.48 6.39 5.14
N PHE A 14 5.04 6.39 3.88
CA PHE A 14 5.91 6.04 2.76
C PHE A 14 7.07 7.02 2.60
N ASP A 15 6.81 8.31 2.76
CA ASP A 15 7.87 9.34 2.68
C ASP A 15 8.93 9.13 3.76
N GLU A 16 8.51 8.83 4.99
CA GLU A 16 9.44 8.57 6.10
C GLU A 16 10.20 7.26 5.91
N LEU A 17 9.56 6.27 5.28
CA LEU A 17 10.20 4.98 5.01
C LEU A 17 11.43 5.15 4.12
N VAL A 18 11.38 6.04 3.14
CA VAL A 18 12.50 6.31 2.24
C VAL A 18 13.76 6.70 3.01
N ASP A 19 13.61 7.44 4.11
CA ASP A 19 14.75 7.94 4.89
C ASP A 19 15.39 6.88 5.79
N ARG A 20 14.70 5.79 6.11
CA ARG A 20 15.16 4.80 7.09
C ARG A 20 15.27 3.37 6.58
N ALA A 21 14.79 3.11 5.38
CA ALA A 21 14.72 1.76 4.82
C ALA A 21 16.06 1.34 4.19
N ASP A 22 16.37 0.05 4.26
CA ASP A 22 17.43 -0.51 3.46
C ASP A 22 16.96 -0.73 2.00
N ASP A 23 17.84 -1.24 1.14
CA ASP A 23 17.52 -1.40 -0.29
C ASP A 23 16.31 -2.31 -0.53
N ASP A 24 16.21 -3.41 0.22
CA ASP A 24 15.10 -4.35 0.09
C ASP A 24 13.78 -3.71 0.52
N GLU A 25 13.82 -2.96 1.61
CA GLU A 25 12.64 -2.26 2.12
C GLU A 25 12.24 -1.10 1.20
N LEU A 26 13.23 -0.40 0.60
CA LEU A 26 12.94 0.65 -0.38
C LEU A 26 12.23 0.10 -1.60
N PHE A 27 12.71 -1.04 -2.12
CA PHE A 27 12.05 -1.69 -3.25
C PHE A 27 10.62 -2.09 -2.89
N ALA A 28 10.45 -2.78 -1.77
CA ALA A 28 9.14 -3.27 -1.34
C ALA A 28 8.18 -2.12 -1.04
N GLY A 29 8.67 -1.06 -0.39
CA GLY A 29 7.87 0.12 -0.10
C GLY A 29 7.41 0.83 -1.35
N GLY A 30 8.29 1.01 -2.33
CA GLY A 30 7.94 1.62 -3.60
C GLY A 30 6.95 0.78 -4.40
N TYR A 31 7.14 -0.54 -4.39
CA TYR A 31 6.23 -1.47 -5.04
C TYR A 31 4.83 -1.37 -4.43
N LEU A 32 4.73 -1.43 -3.12
CA LEU A 32 3.46 -1.32 -2.41
C LEU A 32 2.82 0.05 -2.63
N ARG A 33 3.61 1.12 -2.57
CA ARG A 33 3.12 2.48 -2.80
C ARG A 33 2.48 2.62 -4.18
N GLY A 34 3.06 1.98 -5.19
CA GLY A 34 2.47 1.95 -6.53
C GLY A 34 1.07 1.36 -6.55
N HIS A 35 0.87 0.23 -5.89
CA HIS A 35 -0.45 -0.40 -5.75
C HIS A 35 -1.41 0.50 -4.96
N PHE A 36 -0.92 1.07 -3.88
CA PHE A 36 -1.71 1.98 -3.04
C PHE A 36 -2.18 3.20 -3.85
N ASP A 37 -1.26 3.85 -4.54
CA ASP A 37 -1.55 5.07 -5.30
C ASP A 37 -2.50 4.81 -6.47
N LEU A 38 -2.39 3.66 -7.12
CA LEU A 38 -3.32 3.27 -8.19
C LEU A 38 -4.75 3.12 -7.66
N ALA A 39 -4.90 2.46 -6.50
CA ALA A 39 -6.20 2.29 -5.88
C ALA A 39 -6.80 3.63 -5.45
N VAL A 40 -5.99 4.51 -4.87
CA VAL A 40 -6.42 5.85 -4.48
C VAL A 40 -6.84 6.66 -5.70
N GLY A 41 -6.02 6.64 -6.76
CA GLY A 41 -6.32 7.36 -7.99
C GLY A 41 -7.61 6.89 -8.64
N TYR A 42 -7.83 5.58 -8.68
CA TYR A 42 -9.07 5.01 -9.19
C TYR A 42 -10.29 5.50 -8.39
N ALA A 43 -10.19 5.45 -7.06
CA ALA A 43 -11.28 5.90 -6.19
C ALA A 43 -11.59 7.38 -6.39
N GLN A 44 -10.56 8.21 -6.59
CA GLN A 44 -10.73 9.66 -6.81
C GLN A 44 -11.38 9.95 -8.16
N VAL A 45 -10.95 9.26 -9.22
CA VAL A 45 -11.50 9.45 -10.56
C VAL A 45 -12.97 9.03 -10.62
N GLU A 46 -13.31 7.92 -9.96
CA GLU A 46 -14.69 7.41 -9.91
C GLU A 46 -15.52 8.10 -8.82
N GLU A 47 -14.95 9.03 -8.10
CA GLU A 47 -15.63 9.77 -7.03
C GLU A 47 -16.24 8.84 -5.97
N LEU A 48 -15.53 7.75 -5.64
CA LEU A 48 -15.98 6.78 -4.64
C LEU A 48 -15.68 7.28 -3.23
N ASP A 49 -16.68 7.18 -2.36
CA ASP A 49 -16.53 7.50 -0.94
C ASP A 49 -16.23 6.22 -0.15
N LEU A 50 -14.98 5.78 -0.22
CA LEU A 50 -14.56 4.52 0.38
C LEU A 50 -14.17 4.71 1.84
N GLN A 51 -14.52 3.72 2.67
CA GLN A 51 -13.92 3.57 3.98
C GLN A 51 -12.51 2.98 3.83
N PRO A 52 -11.60 3.20 4.81
CA PRO A 52 -10.25 2.63 4.72
C PRO A 52 -10.23 1.12 4.48
N GLN A 53 -11.13 0.36 5.07
CA GLN A 53 -11.21 -1.09 4.86
C GLN A 53 -11.56 -1.44 3.42
N GLU A 54 -12.41 -0.65 2.76
CA GLU A 54 -12.78 -0.87 1.37
C GLU A 54 -11.60 -0.58 0.43
N LEU A 55 -10.85 0.49 0.72
CA LEU A 55 -9.63 0.79 -0.02
C LEU A 55 -8.62 -0.34 0.15
N ASN A 56 -8.42 -0.81 1.39
CA ASN A 56 -7.49 -1.90 1.69
C ASN A 56 -7.86 -3.18 0.94
N SER A 57 -9.15 -3.50 0.83
CA SER A 57 -9.60 -4.67 0.09
C SER A 57 -9.22 -4.59 -1.39
N LYS A 58 -9.33 -3.42 -1.99
CA LYS A 58 -8.94 -3.20 -3.40
C LYS A 58 -7.43 -3.35 -3.59
N ILE A 59 -6.66 -2.83 -2.65
CA ILE A 59 -5.20 -2.95 -2.69
C ILE A 59 -4.80 -4.41 -2.55
N GLU A 60 -5.42 -5.14 -1.62
CA GLU A 60 -5.12 -6.55 -1.39
C GLU A 60 -5.47 -7.40 -2.61
N GLU A 61 -6.55 -7.13 -3.29
CA GLU A 61 -6.89 -7.81 -4.55
C GLU A 61 -5.79 -7.63 -5.60
N SER A 62 -5.28 -6.40 -5.76
CA SER A 62 -4.22 -6.13 -6.72
C SER A 62 -2.90 -6.81 -6.33
N LEU A 63 -2.58 -6.85 -5.04
CA LEU A 63 -1.39 -7.54 -4.54
C LEU A 63 -1.47 -9.05 -4.76
N VAL A 64 -2.63 -9.66 -4.50
CA VAL A 64 -2.83 -11.10 -4.74
C VAL A 64 -2.61 -11.44 -6.22
N LYS A 65 -3.13 -10.63 -7.13
CA LYS A 65 -2.90 -10.84 -8.56
C LYS A 65 -1.41 -10.76 -8.92
N ALA A 66 -0.70 -9.78 -8.36
CA ALA A 66 0.73 -9.61 -8.59
C ALA A 66 1.52 -10.82 -8.07
N TYR A 67 1.17 -11.32 -6.89
CA TYR A 67 1.80 -12.51 -6.31
C TYR A 67 1.59 -13.74 -7.20
N ARG A 68 0.37 -13.93 -7.69
CA ARG A 68 0.04 -15.05 -8.59
C ARG A 68 0.78 -14.97 -9.92
N ASN A 69 1.06 -13.76 -10.38
CA ASN A 69 1.81 -13.55 -11.64
C ASN A 69 3.31 -13.73 -11.45
N GLY A 70 3.77 -13.98 -10.23
CA GLY A 70 5.19 -14.20 -9.96
C GLY A 70 6.05 -12.95 -10.09
N GLU A 71 5.48 -11.77 -9.84
CA GLU A 71 6.19 -10.50 -9.96
C GLU A 71 7.25 -10.29 -8.88
N LEU A 72 7.12 -10.99 -7.76
CA LEU A 72 8.00 -10.84 -6.60
C LEU A 72 8.60 -12.17 -6.20
N THR A 73 9.84 -12.13 -5.71
CA THR A 73 10.44 -13.28 -5.02
C THR A 73 9.74 -13.47 -3.68
N ASP A 74 9.94 -14.63 -3.04
CA ASP A 74 9.37 -14.88 -1.71
C ASP A 74 9.89 -13.88 -0.69
N GLU A 75 11.17 -13.50 -0.76
CA GLU A 75 11.76 -12.50 0.12
C GLU A 75 11.15 -11.13 -0.09
N ASP A 76 10.99 -10.69 -1.33
CA ASP A 76 10.35 -9.42 -1.67
C ASP A 76 8.93 -9.37 -1.15
N LYS A 77 8.19 -10.47 -1.31
CA LYS A 77 6.82 -10.60 -0.83
C LYS A 77 6.73 -10.44 0.68
N GLU A 78 7.66 -11.02 1.43
CA GLU A 78 7.71 -10.88 2.89
C GLU A 78 7.87 -9.42 3.30
N HIS A 79 8.76 -8.68 2.62
CA HIS A 79 8.95 -7.25 2.89
C HIS A 79 7.69 -6.44 2.56
N VAL A 80 7.05 -6.73 1.43
CA VAL A 80 5.80 -6.06 1.04
C VAL A 80 4.70 -6.31 2.08
N VAL A 81 4.53 -7.55 2.51
CA VAL A 81 3.52 -7.92 3.51
C VAL A 81 3.79 -7.20 4.83
N SER A 82 5.04 -7.17 5.28
CA SER A 82 5.42 -6.49 6.52
C SER A 82 5.08 -5.00 6.48
N ILE A 83 5.43 -4.32 5.40
CA ILE A 83 5.16 -2.89 5.24
C ILE A 83 3.64 -2.65 5.13
N TRP A 84 2.94 -3.52 4.42
CA TRP A 84 1.49 -3.43 4.27
C TRP A 84 0.76 -3.53 5.61
N GLU A 85 1.20 -4.43 6.49
CA GLU A 85 0.63 -4.53 7.83
C GLU A 85 0.81 -3.23 8.62
N GLN A 86 1.96 -2.58 8.47
CA GLN A 86 2.22 -1.29 9.12
C GLN A 86 1.32 -0.18 8.57
N VAL A 87 1.10 -0.16 7.26
CA VAL A 87 0.21 0.81 6.62
C VAL A 87 -1.23 0.61 7.10
N LYS A 88 -1.72 -0.62 7.11
CA LYS A 88 -3.08 -0.92 7.57
C LYS A 88 -3.29 -0.49 9.03
N ALA A 89 -2.28 -0.64 9.85
CA ALA A 89 -2.35 -0.27 11.26
C ALA A 89 -2.62 1.23 11.47
N LEU A 90 -2.30 2.07 10.49
CA LEU A 90 -2.56 3.51 10.58
C LEU A 90 -4.06 3.83 10.66
N ALA A 91 -4.90 2.95 10.14
CA ALA A 91 -6.35 3.11 10.14
C ALA A 91 -7.03 2.38 11.31
N ALA A 92 -6.29 1.67 12.10
CA ALA A 92 -6.82 0.89 13.22
C ALA A 92 -7.22 1.77 14.41
#